data_f829ecaacd2dc1cd282cbe88f902ad74
#
_entry.id   f829ecaacd2dc1cd282cbe88f902ad74
#
_cell.length_a   1.000
_cell.length_b   1.000
_cell.length_c   1.000
_cell.angle_alpha   90.00
_cell.angle_beta   90.00
_cell.angle_gamma   90.00
#
_symmetry.space_group_name_H-M   'P 1'
#
loop_
_entity.id
_entity.type
_entity.pdbx_description
1 polymer ?
#
loop_
_entity_poly.entity_id
_entity_poly.type
_entity_poly.pdbx_seq_one_letter_code
_entity_poly.pdbx_strand_id
1 'polypeptide(L)'
;MALLNSATLEFVRSHADEDVRHLAFLADRFPGVDMPAALDQIRGRQVAKVKIPAWAAVDGIVYPPHLSLEQCSGEAAARYKARLVRRLGVQSLVDLTGGMGVDFSWMAREVSQATYVERQEWLCALAKENFPRLRLSHVEVRQGEAEALLPALP
;
A
#
# COMPACT_ATOMS: atom_id res chain seq x y z
N MET A 1 8.46 -9.47 -3.45
CA MET A 1 9.32 -8.42 -2.84
C MET A 1 10.06 -9.06 -1.69
N ALA A 2 11.38 -8.96 -1.66
CA ALA A 2 12.14 -9.49 -0.52
C ALA A 2 11.75 -8.68 0.73
N LEU A 3 11.49 -9.40 1.85
CA LEU A 3 11.30 -8.75 3.14
C LEU A 3 12.58 -7.97 3.49
N LEU A 4 12.44 -6.72 3.85
CA LEU A 4 13.56 -5.91 4.31
C LEU A 4 14.20 -6.57 5.52
N ASN A 5 15.52 -6.68 5.54
CA ASN A 5 16.24 -7.18 6.70
C ASN A 5 16.11 -6.22 7.89
N SER A 6 16.43 -6.70 9.09
CA SER A 6 16.27 -5.94 10.33
C SER A 6 17.07 -4.63 10.34
N ALA A 7 18.30 -4.64 9.78
CA ALA A 7 19.13 -3.44 9.70
C ALA A 7 18.50 -2.38 8.79
N THR A 8 17.92 -2.78 7.65
CA THR A 8 17.22 -1.88 6.73
C THR A 8 15.96 -1.29 7.38
N LEU A 9 15.18 -2.11 8.09
CA LEU A 9 13.99 -1.64 8.80
C LEU A 9 14.33 -0.64 9.90
N GLU A 10 15.39 -0.88 10.66
CA GLU A 10 15.86 0.04 11.70
C GLU A 10 16.35 1.36 11.09
N PHE A 11 17.11 1.29 9.99
CA PHE A 11 17.56 2.46 9.25
C PHE A 11 16.37 3.30 8.76
N VAL A 12 15.35 2.68 8.16
CA VAL A 12 14.13 3.36 7.70
C VAL A 12 13.42 4.08 8.85
N ARG A 13 13.34 3.45 10.03
CA ARG A 13 12.72 4.06 11.21
C ARG A 13 13.50 5.25 11.73
N SER A 14 14.83 5.10 11.84
CA SER A 14 15.72 6.12 12.41
C SER A 14 15.85 7.37 11.54
N HIS A 15 15.71 7.21 10.21
CA HIS A 15 15.94 8.26 9.21
C HIS A 15 14.67 8.66 8.44
N ALA A 16 13.49 8.34 8.96
CA ALA A 16 12.21 8.48 8.26
C ALA A 16 11.89 9.90 7.77
N ASP A 17 12.44 10.91 8.40
CA ASP A 17 12.17 12.32 8.11
C ASP A 17 13.36 13.05 7.47
N GLU A 18 14.45 12.34 7.17
CA GLU A 18 15.65 12.91 6.56
C GLU A 18 15.55 12.98 5.03
N ASP A 19 16.37 13.84 4.44
CA ASP A 19 16.45 13.96 2.99
C ASP A 19 17.07 12.69 2.38
N VAL A 20 16.29 12.00 1.55
CA VAL A 20 16.72 10.75 0.89
C VAL A 20 17.96 10.93 0.00
N ARG A 21 18.17 12.14 -0.55
CA ARG A 21 19.38 12.43 -1.35
C ARG A 21 20.60 12.47 -0.47
N HIS A 22 20.50 13.09 0.70
CA HIS A 22 21.59 13.10 1.68
C HIS A 22 21.91 11.68 2.16
N LEU A 23 20.89 10.89 2.50
CA LEU A 23 21.06 9.50 2.94
C LEU A 23 21.74 8.62 1.88
N ALA A 24 21.46 8.85 0.60
CA ALA A 24 22.10 8.10 -0.50
C ALA A 24 23.63 8.24 -0.49
N PHE A 25 24.16 9.41 -0.13
CA PHE A 25 25.62 9.64 -0.01
C PHE A 25 26.26 8.94 1.20
N LEU A 26 25.45 8.48 2.14
CA LEU A 26 25.93 7.79 3.34
C LEU A 26 25.94 6.26 3.20
N ALA A 27 25.58 5.71 2.03
CA ALA A 27 25.41 4.27 1.80
C ALA A 27 26.59 3.43 2.31
N ASP A 28 27.84 3.87 2.04
CA ASP A 28 29.05 3.15 2.43
C ASP A 28 29.23 3.04 3.95
N ARG A 29 28.54 3.87 4.74
CA ARG A 29 28.60 3.83 6.21
C ARG A 29 27.70 2.78 6.81
N PHE A 30 26.79 2.19 6.02
CA PHE A 30 25.77 1.24 6.46
C PHE A 30 25.80 -0.04 5.63
N PRO A 31 26.88 -0.84 5.66
CA PRO A 31 27.06 -1.98 4.76
C PRO A 31 26.03 -3.11 4.94
N GLY A 32 25.30 -3.12 6.06
CA GLY A 32 24.22 -4.10 6.31
C GLY A 32 22.83 -3.66 5.84
N VAL A 33 22.70 -2.43 5.32
CA VAL A 33 21.44 -1.84 4.89
C VAL A 33 21.29 -1.99 3.38
N ASP A 34 20.14 -2.51 2.94
CA ASP A 34 19.72 -2.39 1.54
C ASP A 34 19.30 -0.93 1.30
N MET A 35 20.30 -0.08 0.95
CA MET A 35 20.10 1.34 0.85
C MET A 35 19.06 1.73 -0.21
N PRO A 36 19.06 1.16 -1.44
CA PRO A 36 18.00 1.45 -2.41
C PRO A 36 16.60 1.19 -1.84
N ALA A 37 16.39 0.03 -1.23
CA ALA A 37 15.10 -0.33 -0.64
C ALA A 37 14.74 0.58 0.55
N ALA A 38 15.71 0.96 1.39
CA ALA A 38 15.50 1.87 2.51
C ALA A 38 15.05 3.26 2.03
N LEU A 39 15.72 3.80 1.02
CA LEU A 39 15.39 5.13 0.47
C LEU A 39 14.01 5.15 -0.18
N ASP A 40 13.62 4.07 -0.87
CA ASP A 40 12.27 3.92 -1.42
C ASP A 40 11.21 3.94 -0.31
N GLN A 41 11.44 3.24 0.80
CA GLN A 41 10.51 3.23 1.93
C GLN A 41 10.43 4.59 2.62
N ILE A 42 11.55 5.26 2.86
CA ILE A 42 11.59 6.59 3.48
C ILE A 42 10.85 7.59 2.60
N ARG A 43 11.15 7.63 1.30
CA ARG A 43 10.48 8.51 0.34
C ARG A 43 8.98 8.20 0.25
N GLY A 44 8.64 6.91 0.18
CA GLY A 44 7.25 6.46 0.16
C GLY A 44 6.46 6.97 1.37
N ARG A 45 7.03 6.86 2.57
CA ARG A 45 6.42 7.37 3.80
C ARG A 45 6.26 8.89 3.79
N GLN A 46 7.28 9.64 3.32
CA GLN A 46 7.22 11.09 3.24
C GLN A 46 6.12 11.57 2.30
N VAL A 47 5.97 10.96 1.12
CA VAL A 47 4.85 11.22 0.20
C VAL A 47 3.51 10.84 0.83
N ALA A 48 3.44 9.69 1.49
CA ALA A 48 2.24 9.21 2.14
C ALA A 48 1.76 10.12 3.27
N LYS A 49 2.66 10.75 4.04
CA LYS A 49 2.30 11.74 5.08
C LYS A 49 1.43 12.86 4.55
N VAL A 50 1.62 13.25 3.29
CA VAL A 50 0.85 14.32 2.64
C VAL A 50 -0.37 13.76 1.91
N LYS A 51 -0.20 12.67 1.17
CA LYS A 51 -1.20 12.16 0.22
C LYS A 51 -2.22 11.22 0.86
N ILE A 52 -1.77 10.37 1.79
CA ILE A 52 -2.57 9.33 2.47
C ILE A 52 -2.16 9.24 3.95
N PRO A 53 -2.33 10.32 4.74
CA PRO A 53 -1.83 10.42 6.10
C PRO A 53 -2.28 9.30 7.02
N ALA A 54 -3.47 8.75 6.84
CA ALA A 54 -3.95 7.62 7.63
C ALA A 54 -3.11 6.35 7.42
N TRP A 55 -2.57 6.12 6.22
CA TRP A 55 -1.64 5.03 5.98
C TRP A 55 -0.27 5.31 6.62
N ALA A 56 0.22 6.54 6.49
CA ALA A 56 1.50 6.94 7.05
C ALA A 56 1.55 6.85 8.59
N ALA A 57 0.39 6.92 9.24
CA ALA A 57 0.25 6.77 10.69
C ALA A 57 0.30 5.30 11.17
N VAL A 58 0.23 4.33 10.26
CA VAL A 58 0.29 2.90 10.59
C VAL A 58 1.73 2.41 10.43
N ASP A 59 2.26 1.81 11.51
CA ASP A 59 3.59 1.23 11.46
C ASP A 59 3.67 -0.01 10.55
N GLY A 60 4.81 -0.15 9.89
CA GLY A 60 5.09 -1.30 9.05
C GLY A 60 4.42 -1.30 7.69
N ILE A 61 3.74 -0.24 7.30
CA ILE A 61 3.25 -0.09 5.92
C ILE A 61 4.43 -0.13 4.97
N VAL A 62 4.31 -0.97 3.95
CA VAL A 62 5.28 -1.09 2.86
C VAL A 62 4.81 -0.23 1.69
N TYR A 63 5.68 0.62 1.20
CA TYR A 63 5.39 1.53 0.10
C TYR A 63 5.96 0.99 -1.21
N PRO A 64 5.23 1.16 -2.33
CA PRO A 64 5.74 0.80 -3.64
C PRO A 64 6.82 1.78 -4.10
N PRO A 65 7.56 1.45 -5.17
CA PRO A 65 8.39 2.42 -5.85
C PRO A 65 7.61 3.69 -6.18
N HIS A 66 8.29 4.82 -6.19
CA HIS A 66 7.75 6.19 -6.25
C HIS A 66 6.59 6.42 -7.24
N LEU A 67 6.70 5.92 -8.46
CA LEU A 67 5.69 6.16 -9.51
C LEU A 67 4.29 5.65 -9.13
N SER A 68 4.20 4.46 -8.56
CA SER A 68 2.91 3.86 -8.18
C SER A 68 2.24 4.64 -7.04
N LEU A 69 3.03 5.18 -6.12
CA LEU A 69 2.51 6.02 -5.04
C LEU A 69 2.01 7.38 -5.55
N GLU A 70 2.66 7.95 -6.57
CA GLU A 70 2.18 9.19 -7.19
C GLU A 70 0.87 9.00 -7.94
N GLN A 71 0.68 7.86 -8.59
CA GLN A 71 -0.52 7.54 -9.37
C GLN A 71 -1.72 7.12 -8.52
N CYS A 72 -1.53 6.72 -7.26
CA CYS A 72 -2.64 6.34 -6.41
C CYS A 72 -3.53 7.54 -6.05
N SER A 73 -4.77 7.27 -5.66
CA SER A 73 -5.69 8.28 -5.14
C SER A 73 -5.16 8.91 -3.84
N GLY A 74 -5.45 10.19 -3.64
CA GLY A 74 -5.28 10.82 -2.34
C GLY A 74 -6.37 10.39 -1.35
N GLU A 75 -6.10 10.51 -0.06
CA GLU A 75 -7.01 10.08 1.01
C GLU A 75 -8.41 10.69 0.91
N ALA A 76 -8.53 11.96 0.54
CA ALA A 76 -9.82 12.62 0.41
C ALA A 76 -10.71 11.97 -0.66
N ALA A 77 -10.13 11.60 -1.80
CA ALA A 77 -10.84 10.90 -2.88
C ALA A 77 -11.24 9.48 -2.46
N ALA A 78 -10.34 8.75 -1.79
CA ALA A 78 -10.62 7.42 -1.28
C ALA A 78 -11.77 7.43 -0.24
N ARG A 79 -11.76 8.38 0.68
CA ARG A 79 -12.84 8.58 1.67
C ARG A 79 -14.16 8.97 1.00
N TYR A 80 -14.13 9.75 -0.07
CA TYR A 80 -15.33 10.07 -0.83
C TYR A 80 -15.95 8.81 -1.46
N LYS A 81 -15.14 7.96 -2.11
CA LYS A 81 -15.58 6.68 -2.68
C LYS A 81 -16.17 5.76 -1.61
N ALA A 82 -15.53 5.66 -0.45
CA ALA A 82 -16.07 4.88 0.68
C ALA A 82 -17.47 5.37 1.12
N ARG A 83 -17.69 6.69 1.18
CA ARG A 83 -19.03 7.25 1.48
C ARG A 83 -20.08 6.88 0.44
N LEU A 84 -19.68 6.75 -0.84
CA LEU A 84 -20.61 6.28 -1.89
C LEU A 84 -20.98 4.81 -1.66
N VAL A 85 -20.00 3.95 -1.38
CA VAL A 85 -20.23 2.54 -1.05
C VAL A 85 -21.18 2.40 0.14
N ARG A 86 -20.95 3.15 1.22
CA ARG A 86 -21.85 3.18 2.39
C ARG A 86 -23.28 3.57 2.02
N ARG A 87 -23.46 4.59 1.16
CA ARG A 87 -24.80 5.04 0.72
C ARG A 87 -25.51 4.01 -0.16
N LEU A 88 -24.78 3.21 -0.92
CA LEU A 88 -25.35 2.13 -1.72
C LEU A 88 -25.84 0.96 -0.86
N GLY A 89 -25.34 0.81 0.36
CA GLY A 89 -25.77 -0.24 1.29
C GLY A 89 -25.44 -1.66 0.82
N VAL A 90 -24.45 -1.80 -0.05
CA VAL A 90 -24.01 -3.11 -0.58
C VAL A 90 -23.24 -3.90 0.47
N GLN A 91 -23.31 -5.23 0.39
CA GLN A 91 -22.64 -6.13 1.34
C GLN A 91 -21.30 -6.65 0.81
N SER A 92 -21.10 -6.62 -0.50
CA SER A 92 -19.88 -7.08 -1.15
C SER A 92 -19.32 -6.02 -2.10
N LEU A 93 -17.99 -6.01 -2.24
CA LEU A 93 -17.26 -5.12 -3.13
C LEU A 93 -16.15 -5.90 -3.83
N VAL A 94 -16.01 -5.67 -5.12
CA VAL A 94 -14.86 -6.15 -5.90
C VAL A 94 -14.19 -4.95 -6.57
N ASP A 95 -12.87 -4.81 -6.35
CA ASP A 95 -12.04 -3.88 -7.11
C ASP A 95 -11.26 -4.68 -8.15
N LEU A 96 -11.55 -4.45 -9.43
CA LEU A 96 -10.96 -5.18 -10.55
C LEU A 96 -9.58 -4.63 -10.97
N THR A 97 -9.17 -3.51 -10.42
CA THR A 97 -7.92 -2.80 -10.78
C THR A 97 -7.24 -2.24 -9.53
N GLY A 98 -7.00 -3.10 -8.57
CA GLY A 98 -6.64 -2.74 -7.21
C GLY A 98 -5.46 -1.77 -7.04
N GLY A 99 -4.43 -1.87 -7.89
CA GLY A 99 -3.27 -1.00 -7.86
C GLY A 99 -2.59 -0.99 -6.48
N MET A 100 -2.30 0.19 -5.94
CA MET A 100 -1.75 0.30 -4.58
C MET A 100 -2.78 -0.05 -3.47
N GLY A 101 -4.07 -0.09 -3.81
CA GLY A 101 -5.14 -0.44 -2.86
C GLY A 101 -5.61 0.70 -1.95
N VAL A 102 -5.26 1.95 -2.23
CA VAL A 102 -5.67 3.08 -1.37
C VAL A 102 -7.19 3.23 -1.38
N ASP A 103 -7.81 3.38 -2.56
CA ASP A 103 -9.26 3.48 -2.68
C ASP A 103 -9.96 2.27 -2.09
N PHE A 104 -9.48 1.08 -2.47
CA PHE A 104 -10.01 -0.18 -1.99
C PHE A 104 -9.98 -0.26 -0.46
N SER A 105 -8.88 0.13 0.18
CA SER A 105 -8.74 0.06 1.64
C SER A 105 -9.78 0.87 2.40
N TRP A 106 -10.26 1.95 1.82
CA TRP A 106 -11.34 2.76 2.39
C TRP A 106 -12.72 2.17 2.09
N MET A 107 -12.95 1.73 0.85
CA MET A 107 -14.22 1.14 0.43
C MET A 107 -14.50 -0.19 1.12
N ALA A 108 -13.48 -1.04 1.29
CA ALA A 108 -13.59 -2.33 1.94
C ALA A 108 -14.07 -2.26 3.40
N ARG A 109 -13.87 -1.14 4.09
CA ARG A 109 -14.38 -0.93 5.46
C ARG A 109 -15.89 -0.77 5.55
N GLU A 110 -16.54 -0.51 4.43
CA GLU A 110 -17.98 -0.26 4.35
C GLU A 110 -18.80 -1.50 3.99
N VAL A 111 -18.12 -2.64 3.78
CA VAL A 111 -18.75 -3.89 3.35
C VAL A 111 -18.30 -5.08 4.21
N SER A 112 -19.07 -6.15 4.20
CA SER A 112 -18.74 -7.38 4.93
C SER A 112 -17.82 -8.32 4.15
N GLN A 113 -17.79 -8.21 2.81
CA GLN A 113 -16.94 -8.99 1.92
C GLN A 113 -16.28 -8.07 0.90
N ALA A 114 -14.97 -8.16 0.75
CA ALA A 114 -14.24 -7.36 -0.20
C ALA A 114 -13.18 -8.19 -0.91
N THR A 115 -13.14 -8.11 -2.24
CA THR A 115 -12.16 -8.79 -3.09
C THR A 115 -11.35 -7.75 -3.86
N TYR A 116 -10.04 -7.82 -3.68
CA TYR A 116 -9.06 -7.02 -4.40
C TYR A 116 -8.46 -7.85 -5.52
N VAL A 117 -8.56 -7.38 -6.76
CA VAL A 117 -7.99 -8.02 -7.95
C VAL A 117 -6.90 -7.14 -8.52
N GLU A 118 -5.74 -7.73 -8.80
CA GLU A 118 -4.61 -7.03 -9.40
C GLU A 118 -3.77 -8.03 -10.22
N ARG A 119 -3.34 -7.64 -11.41
CA ARG A 119 -2.55 -8.49 -12.30
C ARG A 119 -1.08 -8.56 -11.90
N GLN A 120 -0.54 -7.49 -11.36
CA GLN A 120 0.87 -7.39 -10.99
C GLN A 120 1.12 -8.11 -9.67
N GLU A 121 1.91 -9.19 -9.72
CA GLU A 121 2.23 -10.01 -8.55
C GLU A 121 2.79 -9.20 -7.38
N TRP A 122 3.66 -8.25 -7.66
CA TRP A 122 4.29 -7.44 -6.62
C TRP A 122 3.30 -6.51 -5.90
N LEU A 123 2.27 -5.99 -6.58
CA LEU A 123 1.19 -5.22 -5.96
C LEU A 123 0.29 -6.10 -5.10
N CYS A 124 0.02 -7.33 -5.54
CA CYS A 124 -0.69 -8.32 -4.73
C CYS A 124 0.10 -8.67 -3.46
N ALA A 125 1.41 -8.84 -3.55
CA ALA A 125 2.27 -9.07 -2.38
C ALA A 125 2.24 -7.87 -1.42
N LEU A 126 2.30 -6.64 -1.95
CA LEU A 126 2.18 -5.40 -1.18
C LEU A 126 0.83 -5.32 -0.45
N ALA A 127 -0.26 -5.62 -1.15
CA ALA A 127 -1.62 -5.63 -0.59
C ALA A 127 -1.74 -6.65 0.56
N LYS A 128 -1.22 -7.86 0.38
CA LYS A 128 -1.20 -8.92 1.41
C LYS A 128 -0.43 -8.50 2.67
N GLU A 129 0.61 -7.69 2.53
CA GLU A 129 1.36 -7.14 3.65
C GLU A 129 0.65 -5.97 4.34
N ASN A 130 0.04 -5.07 3.58
CA ASN A 130 -0.51 -3.84 4.09
C ASN A 130 -1.94 -3.97 4.64
N PHE A 131 -2.81 -4.75 4.00
CA PHE A 131 -4.22 -4.85 4.41
C PHE A 131 -4.40 -5.35 5.84
N PRO A 132 -3.69 -6.38 6.33
CA PRO A 132 -3.77 -6.77 7.74
C PRO A 132 -3.36 -5.63 8.70
N ARG A 133 -2.31 -4.86 8.37
CA ARG A 133 -1.87 -3.70 9.16
C ARG A 133 -2.91 -2.59 9.19
N LEU A 134 -3.67 -2.45 8.10
CA LEU A 134 -4.80 -1.53 7.98
C LEU A 134 -6.10 -2.08 8.60
N ARG A 135 -6.04 -3.23 9.29
CA ARG A 135 -7.18 -3.93 9.91
C ARG A 135 -8.24 -4.39 8.90
N LEU A 136 -7.81 -4.83 7.74
CA LEU A 136 -8.66 -5.35 6.66
C LEU A 136 -8.48 -6.86 6.51
N SER A 137 -8.70 -7.62 7.59
CA SER A 137 -8.53 -9.08 7.63
C SER A 137 -9.61 -9.86 6.86
N HIS A 138 -10.73 -9.21 6.51
CA HIS A 138 -11.85 -9.78 5.76
C HIS A 138 -11.69 -9.65 4.24
N VAL A 139 -10.55 -9.13 3.79
CA VAL A 139 -10.27 -8.89 2.37
C VAL A 139 -9.62 -10.12 1.74
N GLU A 140 -10.12 -10.51 0.57
CA GLU A 140 -9.46 -11.49 -0.29
C GLU A 140 -8.62 -10.79 -1.36
N VAL A 141 -7.36 -11.22 -1.52
CA VAL A 141 -6.46 -10.71 -2.58
C VAL A 141 -6.30 -11.78 -3.65
N ARG A 142 -6.77 -11.49 -4.86
CA ARG A 142 -6.67 -12.35 -6.05
C ARG A 142 -5.73 -11.74 -7.07
N GLN A 143 -4.73 -12.50 -7.47
CA GLN A 143 -3.83 -12.13 -8.56
C GLN A 143 -4.39 -12.64 -9.89
N GLY A 144 -4.44 -11.77 -10.89
CA GLY A 144 -4.83 -12.14 -12.25
C GLY A 144 -5.43 -10.98 -13.04
N GLU A 145 -5.68 -11.24 -14.31
CA GLU A 145 -6.41 -10.30 -15.18
C GLU A 145 -7.89 -10.32 -14.79
N ALA A 146 -8.48 -9.13 -14.72
CA ALA A 146 -9.86 -8.93 -14.29
C ALA A 146 -10.86 -9.75 -15.13
N GLU A 147 -10.67 -9.75 -16.45
CA GLU A 147 -11.54 -10.45 -17.40
C GLU A 147 -11.53 -11.96 -17.18
N ALA A 148 -10.38 -12.52 -16.82
CA ALA A 148 -10.24 -13.96 -16.56
C ALA A 148 -10.86 -14.37 -15.22
N LEU A 149 -10.82 -13.47 -14.24
CA LEU A 149 -11.32 -13.75 -12.88
C LEU A 149 -12.81 -13.43 -12.72
N LEU A 150 -13.37 -12.52 -13.53
CA LEU A 150 -14.73 -12.02 -13.41
C LEU A 150 -15.81 -13.12 -13.29
N PRO A 151 -15.76 -14.24 -14.06
CA PRO A 151 -16.75 -15.31 -13.93
C PRO A 151 -16.75 -16.06 -12.60
N ALA A 152 -15.66 -15.96 -11.82
CA ALA A 152 -15.47 -16.63 -10.53
C ALA A 152 -15.54 -15.66 -9.35
N LEU A 153 -15.90 -14.39 -9.59
CA LEU A 153 -16.08 -13.40 -8.54
C LEU A 153 -17.52 -13.47 -7.98
N PRO A 154 -17.72 -13.13 -6.70
CA PRO A 154 -19.02 -13.15 -6.04
C PRO A 154 -19.99 -12.09 -6.57
#